data_14a1f43e5b290b2246779f6b7f147111
#
_entry.id   14a1f43e5b290b2246779f6b7f147111
#
_cell.length_a   1.000
_cell.length_b   1.000
_cell.length_c   1.000
_cell.angle_alpha   90.00
_cell.angle_beta   90.00
_cell.angle_gamma   90.00
#
_symmetry.space_group_name_H-M   'P 1'
#
loop_
_entity.id
_entity.type
_entity.pdbx_description
1 polymer ?
#
loop_
_entity_poly.entity_id
_entity_poly.type
_entity_poly.pdbx_seq_one_letter_code
_entity_poly.pdbx_strand_id
1 'polypeptide(L)'
;MGTAKPCAIHQGWGLQRTANGELACRAIAMLSLLTGSVGVSGGSTGARESDINIPFVRFPTVPNPVETSISMFMWTDAIYRHDEMTDITDGVRGAERLKNPIKMIWNYAGNCIINQHSDINKTHEILQDDTACEMIVVVDNHMTSSAKYADIILPDLTTSEQDDWCMDGKAANMPY
;
A
#
# COMPACT_ATOMS: atom_id res chain seq x y z
N MET A 1 -21.66 17.78 8.77
CA MET A 1 -20.74 17.52 9.88
C MET A 1 -20.95 18.43 11.09
N GLY A 2 -20.84 19.74 10.97
CA GLY A 2 -20.92 20.64 12.14
C GLY A 2 -22.24 20.64 12.88
N THR A 3 -23.33 20.24 12.25
CA THR A 3 -24.68 20.20 12.84
C THR A 3 -25.11 18.79 13.28
N ALA A 4 -24.49 17.74 12.77
CA ALA A 4 -24.79 16.37 13.17
C ALA A 4 -24.02 16.03 14.46
N LYS A 5 -24.73 15.64 15.51
CA LYS A 5 -24.13 15.26 16.79
C LYS A 5 -24.83 14.03 17.37
N PRO A 6 -24.10 12.97 17.66
CA PRO A 6 -22.69 12.76 17.36
C PRO A 6 -22.44 12.56 15.85
N CYS A 7 -21.18 12.73 15.44
CA CYS A 7 -20.76 12.46 14.07
C CYS A 7 -19.59 11.46 14.08
N ALA A 8 -19.77 10.29 13.47
CA ALA A 8 -18.68 9.35 13.24
C ALA A 8 -18.04 9.62 11.87
N ILE A 9 -16.73 9.73 11.86
CA ILE A 9 -15.92 9.91 10.66
C ILE A 9 -15.00 8.71 10.56
N HIS A 10 -15.04 8.02 9.44
CA HIS A 10 -14.20 6.85 9.17
C HIS A 10 -13.33 7.11 7.96
N GLN A 11 -12.06 6.72 8.07
CA GLN A 11 -11.10 6.77 6.97
C GLN A 11 -10.94 5.38 6.37
N GLY A 12 -10.94 5.31 5.04
CA GLY A 12 -10.56 4.12 4.32
C GLY A 12 -9.04 3.96 4.19
N TRP A 13 -8.62 3.00 3.40
CA TRP A 13 -7.22 2.65 3.20
C TRP A 13 -6.50 3.47 2.10
N GLY A 14 -7.19 4.31 1.37
CA GLY A 14 -6.64 5.02 0.23
C GLY A 14 -5.72 6.18 0.61
N LEU A 15 -6.15 7.00 1.56
CA LEU A 15 -5.48 8.27 1.88
C LEU A 15 -4.02 8.12 2.33
N GLN A 16 -3.74 7.15 3.22
CA GLN A 16 -2.39 6.94 3.74
C GLN A 16 -1.46 6.22 2.73
N ARG A 17 -1.98 5.77 1.59
CA ARG A 17 -1.24 5.01 0.58
C ARG A 17 -0.68 5.88 -0.54
N THR A 18 -0.43 7.13 -0.24
CA THR A 18 0.19 8.12 -1.14
C THR A 18 1.33 8.82 -0.42
N ALA A 19 2.21 9.47 -1.19
CA ALA A 19 3.25 10.31 -0.61
C ALA A 19 2.61 11.39 0.27
N ASN A 20 3.11 11.55 1.51
CA ASN A 20 2.58 12.46 2.53
C ASN A 20 1.11 12.19 2.93
N GLY A 21 0.61 10.99 2.70
CA GLY A 21 -0.77 10.61 3.02
C GLY A 21 -1.13 10.73 4.51
N GLU A 22 -0.15 10.68 5.40
CA GLU A 22 -0.33 10.90 6.84
C GLU A 22 -0.86 12.31 7.15
N LEU A 23 -0.56 13.31 6.35
CA LEU A 23 -1.08 14.67 6.53
C LEU A 23 -2.58 14.72 6.26
N ALA A 24 -3.04 14.05 5.22
CA ALA A 24 -4.47 13.92 4.92
C ALA A 24 -5.22 13.17 6.04
N CYS A 25 -4.64 12.07 6.54
CA CYS A 25 -5.22 11.32 7.65
C CYS A 25 -5.31 12.16 8.94
N ARG A 26 -4.28 12.93 9.26
CA ARG A 26 -4.30 13.87 10.39
C ARG A 26 -5.37 14.94 10.24
N ALA A 27 -5.50 15.54 9.05
CA ALA A 27 -6.51 16.55 8.78
C ALA A 27 -7.94 16.01 8.99
N ILE A 28 -8.21 14.78 8.58
CA ILE A 28 -9.51 14.12 8.80
C ILE A 28 -9.75 13.83 10.28
N ALA A 29 -8.74 13.35 11.01
CA ALA A 29 -8.86 13.11 12.45
C ALA A 29 -9.15 14.42 13.22
N MET A 30 -8.59 15.55 12.77
CA MET A 30 -8.88 16.87 13.35
C MET A 30 -10.35 17.26 13.23
N LEU A 31 -11.08 16.80 12.21
CA LEU A 31 -12.52 17.08 12.08
C LEU A 31 -13.32 16.49 13.22
N SER A 32 -12.99 15.30 13.69
CA SER A 32 -13.63 14.68 14.86
C SER A 32 -13.36 15.46 16.14
N LEU A 33 -12.16 15.99 16.30
CA LEU A 33 -11.78 16.85 17.43
C LEU A 33 -12.54 18.19 17.39
N LEU A 34 -12.51 18.86 16.24
CA LEU A 34 -13.17 20.17 16.05
C LEU A 34 -14.70 20.11 16.24
N THR A 35 -15.31 18.99 15.91
CA THR A 35 -16.76 18.77 16.10
C THR A 35 -17.13 18.27 17.50
N GLY A 36 -16.14 17.98 18.36
CA GLY A 36 -16.35 17.46 19.71
C GLY A 36 -16.96 16.05 19.71
N SER A 37 -16.65 15.23 18.70
CA SER A 37 -17.20 13.89 18.53
C SER A 37 -16.33 12.79 19.15
N VAL A 38 -15.11 13.12 19.60
CA VAL A 38 -14.20 12.17 20.25
C VAL A 38 -14.67 11.87 21.66
N GLY A 39 -14.75 10.56 22.00
CA GLY A 39 -15.17 10.10 23.33
C GLY A 39 -16.68 10.19 23.58
N VAL A 40 -17.48 10.55 22.60
CA VAL A 40 -18.94 10.59 22.66
C VAL A 40 -19.50 9.31 22.02
N SER A 41 -20.49 8.68 22.66
CA SER A 41 -21.16 7.52 22.10
C SER A 41 -21.77 7.83 20.74
N GLY A 42 -21.45 7.03 19.72
CA GLY A 42 -21.82 7.29 18.32
C GLY A 42 -20.90 8.26 17.57
N GLY A 43 -19.86 8.79 18.22
CA GLY A 43 -18.78 9.51 17.60
C GLY A 43 -17.60 8.62 17.26
N SER A 44 -16.54 9.19 16.69
CA SER A 44 -15.29 8.49 16.39
C SER A 44 -14.07 9.39 16.56
N THR A 45 -12.88 8.81 16.56
CA THR A 45 -11.61 9.57 16.56
C THR A 45 -11.26 10.14 15.20
N GLY A 46 -12.00 9.80 14.14
CA GLY A 46 -11.63 10.11 12.77
C GLY A 46 -10.46 9.28 12.25
N ALA A 47 -10.01 8.29 13.02
CA ALA A 47 -8.97 7.36 12.58
C ALA A 47 -9.53 6.33 11.58
N ARG A 48 -8.63 5.59 10.98
CA ARG A 48 -8.99 4.43 10.15
C ARG A 48 -9.77 3.40 10.97
N GLU A 49 -10.69 2.71 10.33
CA GLU A 49 -11.38 1.57 10.93
C GLU A 49 -10.36 0.53 11.42
N SER A 50 -10.61 0.01 12.61
CA SER A 50 -9.80 -1.05 13.18
C SER A 50 -10.17 -2.40 12.54
N ASP A 51 -9.17 -3.22 12.32
CA ASP A 51 -9.38 -4.60 11.91
C ASP A 51 -10.01 -5.40 13.06
N ILE A 52 -11.00 -6.20 12.74
CA ILE A 52 -11.53 -7.18 13.69
C ILE A 52 -10.56 -8.34 13.71
N ASN A 53 -9.94 -8.58 14.86
CA ASN A 53 -9.00 -9.68 15.01
C ASN A 53 -9.80 -10.99 15.25
N ILE A 54 -10.12 -11.67 14.15
CA ILE A 54 -10.73 -13.00 14.22
C ILE A 54 -9.56 -14.01 14.20
N PRO A 55 -9.49 -14.94 15.19
CA PRO A 55 -8.43 -15.92 15.23
C PRO A 55 -8.68 -17.00 14.15
N PHE A 56 -7.96 -16.90 13.05
CA PHE A 56 -7.91 -17.94 12.04
C PHE A 56 -6.65 -18.81 12.18
N VAL A 57 -6.77 -20.05 11.77
CA VAL A 57 -5.61 -20.92 11.61
C VAL A 57 -4.77 -20.39 10.45
N ARG A 58 -3.55 -19.96 10.76
CA ARG A 58 -2.62 -19.47 9.73
C ARG A 58 -1.89 -20.64 9.10
N PHE A 59 -1.67 -20.56 7.79
CA PHE A 59 -0.76 -21.47 7.14
C PHE A 59 0.65 -21.36 7.71
N PRO A 60 1.38 -22.46 7.85
CA PRO A 60 2.77 -22.41 8.28
C PRO A 60 3.59 -21.61 7.26
N THR A 61 4.34 -20.66 7.75
CA THR A 61 5.24 -19.83 6.91
C THR A 61 6.69 -20.17 7.26
N VAL A 62 7.55 -20.11 6.25
CA VAL A 62 9.00 -20.18 6.47
C VAL A 62 9.55 -18.78 6.75
N PRO A 63 10.64 -18.66 7.54
CA PRO A 63 11.31 -17.39 7.74
C PRO A 63 11.76 -16.79 6.41
N ASN A 64 11.54 -15.49 6.23
CA ASN A 64 12.06 -14.78 5.07
C ASN A 64 13.59 -14.66 5.21
N PRO A 65 14.39 -15.21 4.27
CA PRO A 65 15.84 -15.09 4.33
C PRO A 65 16.35 -13.68 3.99
N VAL A 66 15.48 -12.81 3.43
CA VAL A 66 15.83 -11.43 3.08
C VAL A 66 15.44 -10.52 4.23
N GLU A 67 16.44 -10.02 4.96
CA GLU A 67 16.23 -9.12 6.09
C GLU A 67 16.09 -7.66 5.68
N THR A 68 16.73 -7.27 4.54
CA THR A 68 16.70 -5.90 4.06
C THR A 68 15.35 -5.56 3.45
N SER A 69 14.78 -4.46 3.88
CA SER A 69 13.53 -3.93 3.33
C SER A 69 13.55 -2.40 3.24
N ILE A 70 12.71 -1.87 2.37
CA ILE A 70 12.49 -0.43 2.17
C ILE A 70 11.00 -0.13 2.27
N SER A 71 10.67 1.15 2.43
CA SER A 71 9.28 1.59 2.29
C SER A 71 8.78 1.31 0.88
N MET A 72 7.53 0.87 0.77
CA MET A 72 6.86 0.67 -0.52
C MET A 72 6.77 1.95 -1.36
N PHE A 73 7.01 3.12 -0.78
CA PHE A 73 7.03 4.40 -1.49
C PHE A 73 8.42 4.79 -2.01
N MET A 74 9.45 3.97 -1.75
CA MET A 74 10.84 4.25 -2.10
C MET A 74 11.37 3.34 -3.22
N TRP A 75 10.50 2.56 -3.86
CA TRP A 75 10.95 1.63 -4.89
C TRP A 75 11.54 2.32 -6.12
N THR A 76 11.03 3.50 -6.49
CA THR A 76 11.58 4.30 -7.59
C THR A 76 12.98 4.78 -7.30
N ASP A 77 13.23 5.25 -6.07
CA ASP A 77 14.55 5.63 -5.61
C ASP A 77 15.50 4.44 -5.52
N ALA A 78 15.01 3.29 -5.07
CA ALA A 78 15.79 2.06 -4.97
C ALA A 78 16.24 1.49 -6.33
N ILE A 79 15.62 1.89 -7.43
CA ILE A 79 16.07 1.56 -8.77
C ILE A 79 17.32 2.39 -9.15
N TYR A 80 17.27 3.71 -8.95
CA TYR A 80 18.29 4.61 -9.50
C TYR A 80 19.39 5.02 -8.51
N ARG A 81 19.09 5.09 -7.22
CA ARG A 81 20.04 5.58 -6.20
C ARG A 81 20.18 4.63 -5.00
N HIS A 82 19.99 3.35 -5.21
CA HIS A 82 20.05 2.34 -4.14
C HIS A 82 21.31 2.43 -3.29
N ASP A 83 22.45 2.74 -3.89
CA ASP A 83 23.75 2.87 -3.25
C ASP A 83 23.89 4.10 -2.35
N GLU A 84 23.01 5.09 -2.50
CA GLU A 84 22.92 6.27 -1.65
C GLU A 84 21.94 6.07 -0.49
N MET A 85 21.00 5.10 -0.59
CA MET A 85 19.95 4.89 0.38
C MET A 85 20.45 4.24 1.66
N THR A 86 20.17 4.89 2.79
CA THR A 86 20.60 4.45 4.13
C THR A 86 19.41 4.24 5.08
N ASP A 87 19.70 3.61 6.21
CA ASP A 87 18.74 3.46 7.31
C ASP A 87 18.36 4.82 7.93
N ILE A 88 19.27 5.77 7.97
CA ILE A 88 19.05 7.09 8.57
C ILE A 88 18.26 8.01 7.62
N THR A 89 18.65 8.09 6.36
CA THR A 89 18.06 9.06 5.42
C THR A 89 16.80 8.55 4.72
N ASP A 90 16.76 7.23 4.42
CA ASP A 90 15.71 6.65 3.58
C ASP A 90 14.91 5.54 4.29
N GLY A 91 15.29 5.23 5.53
CA GLY A 91 14.58 4.24 6.34
C GLY A 91 14.77 2.80 5.85
N VAL A 92 15.93 2.47 5.29
CA VAL A 92 16.32 1.09 4.99
C VAL A 92 16.31 0.30 6.30
N ARG A 93 15.73 -0.89 6.29
CA ARG A 93 15.64 -1.76 7.45
C ARG A 93 16.46 -3.03 7.22
N GLY A 94 17.03 -3.58 8.27
CA GLY A 94 17.83 -4.81 8.21
C GLY A 94 19.24 -4.63 7.64
N ALA A 95 19.62 -3.44 7.25
CA ALA A 95 20.96 -3.08 6.78
C ALA A 95 21.18 -1.57 6.93
N GLU A 96 22.44 -1.14 7.10
CA GLU A 96 22.81 0.28 7.15
C GLU A 96 22.61 0.98 5.80
N ARG A 97 22.64 0.22 4.71
CA ARG A 97 22.52 0.72 3.34
C ARG A 97 21.87 -0.32 2.43
N LEU A 98 21.14 0.13 1.44
CA LEU A 98 20.60 -0.75 0.39
C LEU A 98 21.74 -1.15 -0.57
N LYS A 99 22.07 -2.44 -0.57
CA LYS A 99 23.23 -2.95 -1.33
C LYS A 99 22.94 -3.23 -2.79
N ASN A 100 21.71 -3.59 -3.10
CA ASN A 100 21.33 -4.03 -4.45
C ASN A 100 20.19 -3.17 -4.97
N PRO A 101 20.19 -2.80 -6.27
CA PRO A 101 19.05 -2.14 -6.89
C PRO A 101 17.87 -3.10 -7.03
N ILE A 102 16.69 -2.54 -7.23
CA ILE A 102 15.53 -3.31 -7.67
C ILE A 102 15.69 -3.59 -9.16
N LYS A 103 15.80 -4.87 -9.51
CA LYS A 103 15.95 -5.35 -10.90
C LYS A 103 14.67 -5.98 -11.42
N MET A 104 13.81 -6.43 -10.52
CA MET A 104 12.55 -7.07 -10.84
C MET A 104 11.44 -6.53 -9.95
N ILE A 105 10.29 -6.23 -10.55
CA ILE A 105 9.07 -5.86 -9.85
C ILE A 105 8.06 -6.99 -10.04
N TRP A 106 7.53 -7.50 -8.92
CA TRP A 106 6.39 -8.41 -8.91
C TRP A 106 5.19 -7.68 -8.29
N ASN A 107 4.25 -7.27 -9.11
CA ASN A 107 3.03 -6.60 -8.68
C ASN A 107 1.86 -7.58 -8.63
N TYR A 108 1.24 -7.69 -7.47
CA TYR A 108 0.08 -8.53 -7.27
C TYR A 108 -1.13 -7.72 -6.83
N ALA A 109 -2.23 -7.89 -7.53
CA ALA A 109 -3.56 -7.37 -7.19
C ALA A 109 -3.57 -5.86 -6.88
N GLY A 110 -3.07 -5.03 -7.78
CA GLY A 110 -3.12 -3.59 -7.57
C GLY A 110 -2.50 -2.75 -8.68
N ASN A 111 -3.03 -1.54 -8.82
CA ASN A 111 -2.54 -0.55 -9.78
C ASN A 111 -1.46 0.35 -9.16
N CYS A 112 -0.58 -0.21 -8.30
CA CYS A 112 0.34 0.56 -7.48
C CYS A 112 1.53 1.11 -8.26
N ILE A 113 2.03 0.38 -9.25
CA ILE A 113 3.27 0.72 -9.95
C ILE A 113 3.21 2.15 -10.53
N ILE A 114 2.16 2.45 -11.29
CA ILE A 114 2.02 3.77 -11.91
C ILE A 114 1.22 4.76 -11.06
N ASN A 115 0.43 4.29 -10.10
CA ASN A 115 -0.56 5.13 -9.42
C ASN A 115 -0.18 5.51 -7.98
N GLN A 116 0.93 5.03 -7.45
CA GLN A 116 1.29 5.23 -6.05
C GLN A 116 2.06 6.54 -5.82
N HIS A 117 2.85 6.98 -6.78
CA HIS A 117 3.66 8.18 -6.69
C HIS A 117 2.99 9.38 -7.35
N SER A 118 3.20 10.56 -6.76
CA SER A 118 2.67 11.81 -7.31
C SER A 118 3.40 12.28 -8.56
N ASP A 119 4.69 11.95 -8.72
CA ASP A 119 5.47 12.21 -9.94
C ASP A 119 5.28 11.06 -10.94
N ILE A 120 4.15 11.07 -11.61
CA ILE A 120 3.77 10.05 -12.57
C ILE A 120 4.65 10.06 -13.82
N ASN A 121 5.16 11.23 -14.24
CA ASN A 121 6.01 11.32 -15.42
C ASN A 121 7.35 10.65 -15.17
N LYS A 122 7.98 10.91 -14.03
CA LYS A 122 9.20 10.22 -13.62
C LYS A 122 8.99 8.72 -13.48
N THR A 123 7.88 8.31 -12.89
CA THR A 123 7.53 6.88 -12.78
C THR A 123 7.37 6.24 -14.16
N HIS A 124 6.74 6.95 -15.10
CA HIS A 124 6.60 6.49 -16.48
C HIS A 124 7.96 6.29 -17.18
N GLU A 125 8.87 7.25 -17.03
CA GLU A 125 10.24 7.16 -17.56
C GLU A 125 10.98 5.94 -16.99
N ILE A 126 10.88 5.72 -15.66
CA ILE A 126 11.48 4.57 -14.98
C ILE A 126 10.97 3.24 -15.54
N LEU A 127 9.67 3.13 -15.72
CA LEU A 127 9.03 1.89 -16.15
C LEU A 127 9.26 1.57 -17.63
N GLN A 128 9.75 2.52 -18.42
CA GLN A 128 10.14 2.35 -19.83
C GLN A 128 11.64 2.11 -20.02
N ASP A 129 12.42 2.17 -18.94
CA ASP A 129 13.88 1.97 -18.98
C ASP A 129 14.25 0.54 -18.58
N ASP A 130 14.32 -0.36 -19.54
CA ASP A 130 14.70 -1.77 -19.35
C ASP A 130 16.11 -1.94 -18.76
N THR A 131 16.94 -0.89 -18.79
CA THR A 131 18.28 -0.92 -18.18
C THR A 131 18.22 -0.67 -16.69
N ALA A 132 17.19 0.01 -16.21
CA ALA A 132 16.96 0.32 -14.81
C ALA A 132 16.24 -0.83 -14.08
N CYS A 133 15.09 -1.26 -14.60
CA CYS A 133 14.34 -2.40 -14.09
C CYS A 133 14.18 -3.46 -15.19
N GLU A 134 14.85 -4.58 -15.04
CA GLU A 134 15.01 -5.59 -16.09
C GLU A 134 13.76 -6.43 -16.35
N MET A 135 12.83 -6.49 -15.39
CA MET A 135 11.61 -7.31 -15.52
C MET A 135 10.48 -6.80 -14.64
N ILE A 136 9.30 -6.69 -15.22
CA ILE A 136 8.05 -6.34 -14.53
C ILE A 136 7.03 -7.46 -14.75
N VAL A 137 6.63 -8.11 -13.66
CA VAL A 137 5.57 -9.13 -13.67
C VAL A 137 4.35 -8.55 -12.97
N VAL A 138 3.20 -8.63 -13.61
CA VAL A 138 1.92 -8.20 -13.01
C VAL A 138 0.96 -9.38 -12.97
N VAL A 139 0.40 -9.62 -11.79
CA VAL A 139 -0.68 -10.56 -11.55
C VAL A 139 -1.94 -9.75 -11.24
N ASP A 140 -2.90 -9.73 -12.14
CA ASP A 140 -4.13 -8.94 -11.98
C ASP A 140 -5.28 -9.55 -12.79
N ASN A 141 -6.50 -9.29 -12.36
CA ASN A 141 -7.71 -9.69 -13.07
C ASN A 141 -8.19 -8.64 -14.09
N HIS A 142 -7.54 -7.47 -14.13
CA HIS A 142 -7.84 -6.39 -15.06
C HIS A 142 -6.56 -5.87 -15.73
N MET A 143 -6.71 -5.38 -16.95
CA MET A 143 -5.64 -4.66 -17.65
C MET A 143 -5.52 -3.23 -17.08
N THR A 144 -4.93 -3.12 -15.91
CA THR A 144 -4.70 -1.85 -15.23
C THR A 144 -3.65 -0.99 -15.95
N SER A 145 -3.52 0.27 -15.54
CA SER A 145 -2.46 1.13 -16.06
C SER A 145 -1.07 0.58 -15.71
N SER A 146 -0.91 -0.06 -14.56
CA SER A 146 0.33 -0.76 -14.17
C SER A 146 0.59 -1.99 -15.04
N ALA A 147 -0.44 -2.76 -15.37
CA ALA A 147 -0.30 -3.95 -16.21
C ALA A 147 0.22 -3.64 -17.62
N LYS A 148 0.02 -2.40 -18.12
CA LYS A 148 0.53 -1.97 -19.43
C LYS A 148 2.05 -1.84 -19.51
N TYR A 149 2.74 -1.82 -18.37
CA TYR A 149 4.21 -1.77 -18.30
C TYR A 149 4.81 -3.15 -18.04
N ALA A 150 3.99 -4.19 -17.90
CA ALA A 150 4.49 -5.52 -17.58
C ALA A 150 5.09 -6.21 -18.81
N ASP A 151 6.22 -6.86 -18.60
CA ASP A 151 6.81 -7.82 -19.56
C ASP A 151 6.01 -9.12 -19.55
N ILE A 152 5.51 -9.51 -18.37
CA ILE A 152 4.70 -10.71 -18.19
C ILE A 152 3.45 -10.36 -17.41
N ILE A 153 2.29 -10.71 -17.97
CA ILE A 153 1.00 -10.61 -17.28
C ILE A 153 0.52 -12.02 -16.96
N LEU A 154 0.25 -12.26 -15.68
CA LEU A 154 -0.39 -13.47 -15.20
C LEU A 154 -1.84 -13.13 -14.84
N PRO A 155 -2.82 -13.60 -15.62
CA PRO A 155 -4.22 -13.30 -15.34
C PRO A 155 -4.66 -14.04 -14.08
N ASP A 156 -5.38 -13.35 -13.21
CA ASP A 156 -5.98 -13.88 -12.00
C ASP A 156 -7.50 -13.89 -12.10
N LEU A 157 -8.15 -14.68 -11.26
CA LEU A 157 -9.60 -14.75 -11.17
C LEU A 157 -10.14 -13.67 -10.24
N THR A 158 -11.35 -13.21 -10.50
CA THR A 158 -12.08 -12.38 -9.54
C THR A 158 -12.60 -13.23 -8.39
N THR A 159 -12.92 -12.59 -7.26
CA THR A 159 -13.47 -13.27 -6.08
C THR A 159 -14.73 -14.11 -6.39
N SER A 160 -15.50 -13.68 -7.40
CA SER A 160 -16.72 -14.39 -7.80
C SER A 160 -16.49 -15.60 -8.72
N GLU A 161 -15.27 -15.76 -9.22
CA GLU A 161 -14.89 -16.82 -10.18
C GLU A 161 -14.12 -17.96 -9.53
N GLN A 162 -13.80 -17.85 -8.26
CA GLN A 162 -13.00 -18.84 -7.53
C GLN A 162 -13.54 -19.10 -6.12
N ASP A 163 -13.27 -20.29 -5.61
CA ASP A 163 -13.38 -20.57 -4.19
C ASP A 163 -12.15 -20.00 -3.47
N ASP A 164 -12.36 -19.19 -2.46
CA ASP A 164 -11.28 -18.52 -1.73
C ASP A 164 -11.40 -18.74 -0.23
N TRP A 165 -10.26 -18.65 0.44
CA TRP A 165 -10.16 -18.70 1.90
C TRP A 165 -10.07 -17.28 2.44
N CYS A 166 -11.05 -16.90 3.23
CA CYS A 166 -11.03 -15.59 3.85
C CYS A 166 -9.99 -15.54 4.96
N MET A 167 -8.97 -14.69 4.76
CA MET A 167 -7.99 -14.40 5.81
C MET A 167 -8.54 -13.35 6.78
N ASP A 168 -8.10 -13.45 8.04
CA ASP A 168 -8.48 -12.53 9.11
C ASP A 168 -8.30 -11.04 8.72
N GLY A 169 -9.03 -10.16 9.32
CA GLY A 169 -8.92 -8.72 9.17
C GLY A 169 -9.39 -8.13 7.83
N LYS A 170 -9.34 -8.90 6.75
CA LYS A 170 -9.86 -8.45 5.44
C LYS A 170 -11.34 -8.79 5.26
N ALA A 171 -11.79 -9.88 5.84
CA ALA A 171 -13.19 -10.28 5.82
C ALA A 171 -14.11 -9.23 6.44
N ALA A 172 -13.66 -8.55 7.48
CA ALA A 172 -14.42 -7.51 8.16
C ALA A 172 -14.61 -6.23 7.32
N ASN A 173 -13.82 -6.07 6.27
CA ASN A 173 -13.85 -4.89 5.39
C ASN A 173 -14.47 -5.19 4.01
N MET A 174 -14.94 -6.42 3.78
CA MET A 174 -15.69 -6.73 2.56
C MET A 174 -17.15 -6.32 2.73
N PRO A 175 -17.69 -5.44 1.86
CA PRO A 175 -19.14 -5.26 1.80
C PRO A 175 -19.77 -6.57 1.32
N TYR A 176 -20.70 -7.08 2.10
CA TYR A 176 -21.56 -8.19 1.70
C TYR A 176 -22.52 -7.76 0.63
#